data_795f11966d6fe56d1f5cf8f4bbbf03b1
#
_entry.id   795f11966d6fe56d1f5cf8f4bbbf03b1
#
_cell.length_a   1.000
_cell.length_b   1.000
_cell.length_c   1.000
_cell.angle_alpha   90.00
_cell.angle_beta   90.00
_cell.angle_gamma   90.00
#
_symmetry.space_group_name_H-M   'P 1'
#
loop_
_entity.id
_entity.type
_entity.pdbx_description
1 polymer ?
#
loop_
_entity_poly.entity_id
_entity_poly.type
_entity_poly.pdbx_seq_one_letter_code
_entity_poly.pdbx_strand_id
1 'polypeptide(L)'
;KQQRLRFRLLTLFTIALLLTAAGYGVYSVSSYGSRWVSSARNTRYRSAKSSVIPGDIYDRNGVTIASTDSDGNRTYQSDVWARSSLVHLIGDTDGNVANGLDSFQANYLLGFETSLSERVTDLLSGQTRHGDNITVTVDSKLCTYIVNQWRSDSKTRTKCGAVVVMNYKTGEVLALVSLPVYDPMNITDEIRNSTTHPFWNRALQSTLPPGSTFKIVTAAAALKNLSDAQTRIFTCTGATQVDGRTIT
;
A
#
# COMPACT_ATOMS: atom_id res chain seq x y z
N LYS A 1 -16.57 54.19 -22.94
CA LYS A 1 -16.03 52.97 -23.65
C LYS A 1 -14.97 52.26 -22.81
N GLN A 2 -14.01 52.93 -22.19
CA GLN A 2 -12.93 52.29 -21.39
C GLN A 2 -13.44 51.51 -20.15
N GLN A 3 -14.44 52.04 -19.42
CA GLN A 3 -15.01 51.33 -18.28
C GLN A 3 -15.69 50.03 -18.66
N ARG A 4 -16.46 50.02 -19.77
CA ARG A 4 -17.11 48.78 -20.27
C ARG A 4 -16.09 47.75 -20.71
N LEU A 5 -14.95 48.17 -21.28
CA LEU A 5 -13.87 47.26 -21.63
C LEU A 5 -13.21 46.64 -20.39
N ARG A 6 -12.93 47.45 -19.37
CA ARG A 6 -12.36 46.96 -18.10
C ARG A 6 -13.30 45.99 -17.40
N PHE A 7 -14.60 46.26 -17.38
CA PHE A 7 -15.58 45.29 -16.83
C PHE A 7 -15.61 44.00 -17.61
N ARG A 8 -15.59 44.01 -18.93
CA ARG A 8 -15.53 42.80 -19.75
C ARG A 8 -14.25 41.99 -19.52
N LEU A 9 -13.12 42.66 -19.42
CA LEU A 9 -11.85 42.00 -19.13
C LEU A 9 -11.86 41.36 -17.73
N LEU A 10 -12.38 42.08 -16.73
CA LEU A 10 -12.52 41.53 -15.37
C LEU A 10 -13.45 40.32 -15.34
N THR A 11 -14.60 40.39 -16.00
CA THR A 11 -15.53 39.26 -16.09
C THR A 11 -14.90 38.04 -16.79
N LEU A 12 -14.21 38.27 -17.90
CA LEU A 12 -13.51 37.18 -18.60
C LEU A 12 -12.41 36.55 -17.73
N PHE A 13 -11.65 37.36 -17.02
CA PHE A 13 -10.63 36.88 -16.10
C PHE A 13 -11.25 36.05 -14.96
N THR A 14 -12.35 36.52 -14.38
CA THR A 14 -13.06 35.79 -13.30
C THR A 14 -13.61 34.47 -13.81
N ILE A 15 -14.21 34.46 -15.01
CA ILE A 15 -14.71 33.20 -15.64
C ILE A 15 -13.55 32.24 -15.90
N ALA A 16 -12.43 32.71 -16.46
CA ALA A 16 -11.25 31.89 -16.70
C ALA A 16 -10.70 31.31 -15.38
N LEU A 17 -10.63 32.09 -14.31
CA LEU A 17 -10.20 31.63 -12.98
C LEU A 17 -11.12 30.54 -12.44
N LEU A 18 -12.44 30.71 -12.53
CA LEU A 18 -13.42 29.72 -12.09
C LEU A 18 -13.34 28.43 -12.90
N LEU A 19 -13.18 28.53 -14.22
CA LEU A 19 -13.02 27.35 -15.08
C LEU A 19 -11.71 26.62 -14.77
N THR A 20 -10.62 27.32 -14.51
CA THR A 20 -9.34 26.72 -14.11
C THR A 20 -9.47 26.03 -12.74
N ALA A 21 -10.11 26.67 -11.78
CA ALA A 21 -10.35 26.07 -10.46
C ALA A 21 -11.24 24.83 -10.54
N ALA A 22 -12.31 24.88 -11.35
CA ALA A 22 -13.19 23.73 -11.58
C ALA A 22 -12.44 22.58 -12.28
N GLY A 23 -11.67 22.89 -13.33
CA GLY A 23 -10.84 21.90 -14.04
C GLY A 23 -9.78 21.26 -13.13
N TYR A 24 -9.11 22.05 -12.31
CA TYR A 24 -8.18 21.54 -11.30
C TYR A 24 -8.89 20.69 -10.24
N GLY A 25 -10.08 21.07 -9.82
CA GLY A 25 -10.91 20.29 -8.91
C GLY A 25 -11.24 18.90 -9.46
N VAL A 26 -11.71 18.84 -10.71
CA VAL A 26 -12.01 17.58 -11.41
C VAL A 26 -10.73 16.72 -11.56
N TYR A 27 -9.64 17.32 -12.02
CA TYR A 27 -8.35 16.61 -12.12
C TYR A 27 -7.89 16.07 -10.77
N SER A 28 -7.98 16.88 -9.71
CA SER A 28 -7.56 16.54 -8.37
C SER A 28 -8.37 15.37 -7.79
N VAL A 29 -9.70 15.40 -7.97
CA VAL A 29 -10.59 14.31 -7.56
C VAL A 29 -10.33 13.05 -8.37
N SER A 30 -10.16 13.16 -9.68
CA SER A 30 -9.86 12.01 -10.55
C SER A 30 -8.51 11.36 -10.22
N SER A 31 -7.47 12.16 -9.93
CA SER A 31 -6.11 11.66 -9.71
C SER A 31 -5.83 11.23 -8.26
N TYR A 32 -6.49 11.85 -7.30
CA TYR A 32 -6.20 11.66 -5.87
C TYR A 32 -7.40 11.27 -5.04
N GLY A 33 -8.60 11.24 -5.62
CA GLY A 33 -9.86 11.01 -4.90
C GLY A 33 -9.88 9.69 -4.13
N SER A 34 -9.36 8.61 -4.71
CA SER A 34 -9.23 7.31 -4.03
C SER A 34 -8.36 7.40 -2.78
N ARG A 35 -7.25 8.16 -2.82
CA ARG A 35 -6.36 8.36 -1.67
C ARG A 35 -7.03 9.20 -0.57
N TRP A 36 -7.87 10.16 -0.94
CA TRP A 36 -8.58 10.99 0.04
C TRP A 36 -9.72 10.22 0.70
N VAL A 37 -10.43 9.41 -0.06
CA VAL A 37 -11.51 8.56 0.46
C VAL A 37 -10.95 7.48 1.39
N SER A 38 -9.84 6.84 1.02
CA SER A 38 -9.21 5.75 1.77
C SER A 38 -8.42 6.21 3.02
N SER A 39 -8.31 7.52 3.26
CA SER A 39 -7.62 8.00 4.46
C SER A 39 -8.37 7.59 5.74
N ALA A 40 -7.67 6.94 6.67
CA ALA A 40 -8.20 6.60 8.00
C ALA A 40 -8.73 7.81 8.80
N ARG A 41 -8.31 9.02 8.42
CA ARG A 41 -8.80 10.30 8.99
C ARG A 41 -10.09 10.80 8.35
N ASN A 42 -10.54 10.17 7.26
CA ASN A 42 -11.78 10.58 6.59
C ASN A 42 -12.99 10.07 7.39
N THR A 43 -13.75 11.01 7.95
CA THR A 43 -14.97 10.69 8.72
C THR A 43 -16.02 9.96 7.87
N ARG A 44 -16.10 10.24 6.57
CA ARG A 44 -17.01 9.54 5.64
C ARG A 44 -16.60 8.06 5.47
N TYR A 45 -15.30 7.79 5.44
CA TYR A 45 -14.79 6.41 5.40
C TYR A 45 -15.20 5.64 6.65
N ARG A 46 -15.04 6.24 7.84
CA ARG A 46 -15.48 5.61 9.10
C ARG A 46 -16.98 5.41 9.15
N SER A 47 -17.77 6.39 8.74
CA SER A 47 -19.24 6.28 8.70
C SER A 47 -19.69 5.22 7.70
N ALA A 48 -19.04 5.11 6.54
CA ALA A 48 -19.34 4.07 5.57
C ALA A 48 -18.97 2.68 6.11
N LYS A 49 -17.83 2.55 6.78
CA LYS A 49 -17.39 1.29 7.41
C LYS A 49 -18.37 0.82 8.51
N SER A 50 -19.06 1.72 9.18
CA SER A 50 -20.09 1.37 10.20
C SER A 50 -21.47 1.04 9.60
N SER A 51 -21.73 1.34 8.33
CA SER A 51 -23.03 1.13 7.66
C SER A 51 -23.01 0.07 6.57
N VAL A 52 -21.84 -0.49 6.27
CA VAL A 52 -21.63 -1.50 5.23
C VAL A 52 -20.86 -2.66 5.84
N ILE A 53 -21.23 -3.87 5.49
CA ILE A 53 -20.42 -5.07 5.80
C ILE A 53 -19.32 -5.13 4.73
N PRO A 54 -18.03 -4.89 5.09
CA PRO A 54 -16.95 -4.94 4.11
C PRO A 54 -16.82 -6.32 3.47
N GLY A 55 -16.49 -6.34 2.17
CA GLY A 55 -16.26 -7.58 1.44
C GLY A 55 -15.06 -8.37 1.96
N ASP A 56 -15.02 -9.66 1.63
CA ASP A 56 -13.96 -10.58 2.00
C ASP A 56 -12.71 -10.39 1.15
N ILE A 57 -11.56 -10.75 1.70
CA ILE A 57 -10.28 -10.75 1.00
C ILE A 57 -9.77 -12.19 0.90
N TYR A 58 -9.50 -12.61 -0.33
CA TYR A 58 -8.97 -13.94 -0.63
C TYR A 58 -7.53 -13.84 -1.15
N ASP A 59 -6.72 -14.82 -0.82
CA ASP A 59 -5.41 -14.99 -1.43
C ASP A 59 -5.54 -15.59 -2.85
N ARG A 60 -4.40 -15.73 -3.57
CA ARG A 60 -4.37 -16.29 -4.92
C ARG A 60 -4.92 -17.73 -5.04
N ASN A 61 -4.98 -18.46 -3.94
CA ASN A 61 -5.43 -19.85 -3.88
C ASN A 61 -6.89 -19.95 -3.40
N GLY A 62 -7.59 -18.82 -3.26
CA GLY A 62 -8.97 -18.78 -2.75
C GLY A 62 -9.09 -18.95 -1.24
N VAL A 63 -7.97 -18.87 -0.51
CA VAL A 63 -7.99 -18.91 0.96
C VAL A 63 -8.47 -17.57 1.49
N THR A 64 -9.48 -17.58 2.36
CA THR A 64 -9.95 -16.37 3.04
C THR A 64 -8.86 -15.87 4.00
N ILE A 65 -8.35 -14.66 3.75
CA ILE A 65 -7.32 -14.03 4.58
C ILE A 65 -7.87 -12.95 5.50
N ALA A 66 -9.01 -12.36 5.13
CA ALA A 66 -9.82 -11.52 6.01
C ALA A 66 -11.29 -11.63 5.57
N SER A 67 -12.21 -11.66 6.53
CA SER A 67 -13.65 -11.64 6.31
C SER A 67 -14.32 -10.71 7.28
N THR A 68 -15.61 -10.44 7.08
CA THR A 68 -16.38 -9.60 8.00
C THR A 68 -17.59 -10.39 8.46
N ASP A 69 -17.81 -10.45 9.79
CA ASP A 69 -18.97 -11.13 10.34
C ASP A 69 -20.27 -10.33 10.14
N SER A 70 -21.41 -10.91 10.53
CA SER A 70 -22.73 -10.28 10.45
C SER A 70 -22.85 -9.00 11.26
N ASP A 71 -22.01 -8.85 12.28
CA ASP A 71 -22.00 -7.70 13.18
C ASP A 71 -21.08 -6.58 12.66
N GLY A 72 -20.45 -6.80 11.51
CA GLY A 72 -19.54 -5.84 10.86
C GLY A 72 -18.09 -5.86 11.40
N ASN A 73 -17.75 -6.85 12.25
CA ASN A 73 -16.40 -6.96 12.77
C ASN A 73 -15.49 -7.68 11.78
N ARG A 74 -14.33 -7.09 11.51
CA ARG A 74 -13.31 -7.70 10.67
C ARG A 74 -12.67 -8.88 11.37
N THR A 75 -12.64 -10.02 10.74
CA THR A 75 -12.04 -11.26 11.23
C THR A 75 -10.89 -11.67 10.31
N TYR A 76 -9.93 -12.40 10.87
CA TYR A 76 -8.72 -12.84 10.18
C TYR A 76 -8.54 -14.34 10.38
N GLN A 77 -7.55 -14.94 9.73
CA GLN A 77 -7.20 -16.34 9.90
C GLN A 77 -7.00 -16.70 11.38
N SER A 78 -7.41 -17.90 11.77
CA SER A 78 -7.34 -18.37 13.17
C SER A 78 -5.91 -18.51 13.70
N ASP A 79 -4.97 -18.92 12.82
CA ASP A 79 -3.55 -19.00 13.19
C ASP A 79 -2.95 -17.60 13.37
N VAL A 80 -2.34 -17.37 14.54
CA VAL A 80 -1.76 -16.06 14.91
C VAL A 80 -0.68 -15.61 13.95
N TRP A 81 0.18 -16.53 13.50
CA TRP A 81 1.30 -16.18 12.64
C TRP A 81 0.85 -15.97 11.19
N ALA A 82 -0.17 -16.70 10.75
CA ALA A 82 -0.77 -16.49 9.45
C ALA A 82 -1.40 -15.09 9.37
N ARG A 83 -2.26 -14.71 10.32
CA ARG A 83 -2.88 -13.38 10.30
C ARG A 83 -1.88 -12.25 10.54
N SER A 84 -0.89 -12.45 11.41
CA SER A 84 0.15 -11.45 11.65
C SER A 84 1.05 -11.23 10.42
N SER A 85 1.31 -12.28 9.63
CA SER A 85 2.13 -12.16 8.41
C SER A 85 1.50 -11.27 7.34
N LEU A 86 0.19 -11.09 7.39
CA LEU A 86 -0.60 -10.38 6.41
C LEU A 86 -1.05 -8.99 6.88
N VAL A 87 -0.77 -8.63 8.15
CA VAL A 87 -1.30 -7.40 8.76
C VAL A 87 -0.92 -6.14 7.99
N HIS A 88 0.29 -6.03 7.47
CA HIS A 88 0.72 -4.87 6.68
C HIS A 88 0.16 -4.86 5.26
N LEU A 89 -0.25 -6.02 4.74
CA LEU A 89 -0.93 -6.12 3.45
C LEU A 89 -2.40 -5.73 3.58
N ILE A 90 -3.09 -6.30 4.57
CA ILE A 90 -4.53 -6.13 4.74
C ILE A 90 -4.85 -4.80 5.44
N GLY A 91 -4.20 -4.54 6.54
CA GLY A 91 -4.54 -3.52 7.53
C GLY A 91 -5.00 -4.16 8.84
N ASP A 92 -5.31 -3.33 9.81
CA ASP A 92 -5.90 -3.73 11.09
C ASP A 92 -7.23 -3.03 11.34
N THR A 93 -7.97 -3.50 12.35
CA THR A 93 -9.29 -2.96 12.70
C THR A 93 -9.24 -1.51 13.15
N ASP A 94 -8.13 -1.07 13.73
CA ASP A 94 -7.95 0.28 14.26
C ASP A 94 -7.46 1.29 13.21
N GLY A 95 -7.05 0.81 12.01
CA GLY A 95 -6.56 1.64 10.93
C GLY A 95 -5.14 2.19 11.15
N ASN A 96 -4.32 1.49 11.94
CA ASN A 96 -2.92 1.88 12.17
C ASN A 96 -2.06 1.71 10.91
N VAL A 97 -2.39 0.74 10.04
CA VAL A 97 -1.74 0.53 8.73
C VAL A 97 -2.48 1.32 7.67
N ALA A 98 -2.04 2.54 7.41
CA ALA A 98 -2.73 3.48 6.52
C ALA A 98 -2.72 3.07 5.03
N ASN A 99 -1.83 2.17 4.63
CA ASN A 99 -1.62 1.74 3.24
C ASN A 99 -1.87 0.23 3.02
N GLY A 100 -2.70 -0.38 3.86
CA GLY A 100 -3.20 -1.74 3.65
C GLY A 100 -4.37 -1.79 2.64
N LEU A 101 -4.76 -2.99 2.24
CA LEU A 101 -5.85 -3.24 1.29
C LEU A 101 -7.18 -2.67 1.78
N ASP A 102 -7.47 -2.75 3.07
CA ASP A 102 -8.68 -2.17 3.69
C ASP A 102 -8.82 -0.68 3.38
N SER A 103 -7.71 0.04 3.26
CA SER A 103 -7.69 1.46 2.87
C SER A 103 -7.61 1.66 1.37
N PHE A 104 -6.70 0.96 0.67
CA PHE A 104 -6.47 1.14 -0.76
C PHE A 104 -7.62 0.65 -1.62
N GLN A 105 -8.28 -0.42 -1.21
CA GLN A 105 -9.40 -1.05 -1.93
C GLN A 105 -10.76 -0.76 -1.27
N ALA A 106 -10.81 0.30 -0.46
CA ALA A 106 -12.03 0.72 0.22
C ALA A 106 -13.22 0.95 -0.73
N ASN A 107 -12.96 1.38 -1.97
CA ASN A 107 -14.01 1.58 -2.97
C ASN A 107 -14.76 0.28 -3.27
N TYR A 108 -14.03 -0.83 -3.41
CA TYR A 108 -14.62 -2.16 -3.62
C TYR A 108 -15.13 -2.73 -2.30
N LEU A 109 -14.25 -2.83 -1.30
CA LEU A 109 -14.58 -3.44 -0.01
C LEU A 109 -15.77 -2.79 0.71
N LEU A 110 -16.07 -1.52 0.44
CA LEU A 110 -17.24 -0.81 0.97
C LEU A 110 -18.31 -0.55 -0.10
N GLY A 111 -18.16 -1.12 -1.29
CA GLY A 111 -19.14 -1.04 -2.38
C GLY A 111 -19.46 0.39 -2.81
N PHE A 112 -18.46 1.30 -2.86
CA PHE A 112 -18.71 2.67 -3.32
C PHE A 112 -18.93 2.77 -4.83
N GLU A 113 -18.54 1.76 -5.59
CA GLU A 113 -18.72 1.71 -7.05
C GLU A 113 -20.09 1.22 -7.49
N THR A 114 -20.98 0.86 -6.54
CA THR A 114 -22.37 0.47 -6.87
C THR A 114 -23.14 1.60 -7.55
N SER A 115 -23.96 1.25 -8.53
CA SER A 115 -24.78 2.21 -9.27
C SER A 115 -25.78 2.94 -8.36
N LEU A 116 -26.22 4.13 -8.78
CA LEU A 116 -27.23 4.90 -8.03
C LEU A 116 -28.56 4.10 -7.90
N SER A 117 -28.90 3.29 -8.90
CA SER A 117 -30.09 2.44 -8.88
C SER A 117 -30.02 1.35 -7.81
N GLU A 118 -28.87 0.70 -7.66
CA GLU A 118 -28.65 -0.28 -6.60
C GLU A 118 -28.71 0.35 -5.22
N ARG A 119 -28.10 1.54 -5.04
CA ARG A 119 -28.17 2.29 -3.77
C ARG A 119 -29.59 2.63 -3.35
N VAL A 120 -30.43 3.01 -4.32
CA VAL A 120 -31.84 3.31 -4.06
C VAL A 120 -32.60 2.03 -3.71
N THR A 121 -32.32 0.92 -4.39
CA THR A 121 -32.94 -0.37 -4.11
C THR A 121 -32.57 -0.88 -2.71
N ASP A 122 -31.31 -0.79 -2.32
CA ASP A 122 -30.82 -1.18 -0.99
C ASP A 122 -31.49 -0.33 0.12
N LEU A 123 -31.59 0.97 -0.09
CA LEU A 123 -32.28 1.89 0.82
C LEU A 123 -33.77 1.55 0.99
N LEU A 124 -34.45 1.16 -0.10
CA LEU A 124 -35.88 0.81 -0.08
C LEU A 124 -36.13 -0.59 0.49
N SER A 125 -35.19 -1.51 0.33
CA SER A 125 -35.29 -2.88 0.84
C SER A 125 -34.91 -3.03 2.31
N GLY A 126 -34.26 -2.01 2.91
CA GLY A 126 -33.78 -2.05 4.30
C GLY A 126 -32.68 -3.09 4.53
N GLN A 127 -32.05 -3.60 3.48
CA GLN A 127 -30.99 -4.60 3.57
C GLN A 127 -29.66 -3.92 3.96
N THR A 128 -28.92 -4.60 4.84
CA THR A 128 -27.55 -4.18 5.16
C THR A 128 -26.70 -4.35 3.90
N ARG A 129 -26.03 -3.29 3.51
CA ARG A 129 -25.22 -3.25 2.32
C ARG A 129 -23.94 -4.06 2.51
N HIS A 130 -23.58 -4.85 1.52
CA HIS A 130 -22.32 -5.59 1.44
C HIS A 130 -21.38 -4.94 0.44
N GLY A 131 -20.11 -4.90 0.77
CA GLY A 131 -19.05 -4.54 -0.16
C GLY A 131 -18.65 -5.72 -1.05
N ASP A 132 -17.83 -5.43 -2.07
CA ASP A 132 -17.34 -6.44 -3.00
C ASP A 132 -16.14 -7.20 -2.43
N ASN A 133 -16.07 -8.49 -2.73
CA ASN A 133 -14.94 -9.32 -2.39
C ASN A 133 -13.75 -9.04 -3.32
N ILE A 134 -12.54 -9.15 -2.79
CA ILE A 134 -11.32 -9.00 -3.58
C ILE A 134 -10.43 -10.24 -3.47
N THR A 135 -9.78 -10.60 -4.58
CA THR A 135 -8.74 -11.63 -4.60
C THR A 135 -7.41 -10.99 -4.94
N VAL A 136 -6.40 -11.28 -4.12
CA VAL A 136 -5.04 -10.75 -4.31
C VAL A 136 -4.10 -11.81 -4.86
N THR A 137 -2.99 -11.37 -5.45
CA THR A 137 -1.97 -12.27 -6.03
C THR A 137 -1.06 -12.90 -4.98
N VAL A 138 -1.16 -12.47 -3.72
CA VAL A 138 -0.33 -12.95 -2.61
C VAL A 138 -0.71 -14.38 -2.22
N ASP A 139 0.29 -15.18 -1.89
CA ASP A 139 0.16 -16.50 -1.28
C ASP A 139 0.32 -16.37 0.24
N SER A 140 -0.75 -16.60 0.97
CA SER A 140 -0.79 -16.45 2.43
C SER A 140 0.13 -17.44 3.14
N LYS A 141 0.29 -18.66 2.60
CA LYS A 141 1.21 -19.68 3.15
C LYS A 141 2.66 -19.25 2.98
N LEU A 142 3.01 -18.63 1.83
CA LEU A 142 4.35 -18.09 1.60
C LEU A 142 4.67 -16.97 2.59
N CYS A 143 3.72 -16.05 2.82
CA CYS A 143 3.89 -14.97 3.81
C CYS A 143 4.12 -15.53 5.22
N THR A 144 3.33 -16.50 5.63
CA THR A 144 3.47 -17.20 6.92
C THR A 144 4.83 -17.90 7.03
N TYR A 145 5.26 -18.61 5.97
CA TYR A 145 6.56 -19.26 5.91
C TYR A 145 7.71 -18.25 6.11
N ILE A 146 7.67 -17.11 5.40
CA ILE A 146 8.67 -16.04 5.53
C ILE A 146 8.77 -15.56 6.98
N VAL A 147 7.64 -15.29 7.64
CA VAL A 147 7.63 -14.84 9.03
C VAL A 147 8.22 -15.90 9.97
N ASN A 148 7.86 -17.17 9.77
CA ASN A 148 8.38 -18.25 10.57
C ASN A 148 9.90 -18.44 10.40
N GLN A 149 10.42 -18.35 9.18
CA GLN A 149 11.86 -18.40 8.91
C GLN A 149 12.58 -17.19 9.56
N TRP A 150 12.03 -15.99 9.40
CA TRP A 150 12.61 -14.78 10.01
C TRP A 150 12.73 -14.87 11.53
N ARG A 151 11.71 -15.44 12.18
CA ARG A 151 11.67 -15.60 13.64
C ARG A 151 12.55 -16.71 14.16
N SER A 152 12.74 -17.77 13.39
CA SER A 152 13.56 -18.94 13.79
C SER A 152 15.06 -18.66 13.70
N ASP A 153 15.49 -17.77 12.83
CA ASP A 153 16.89 -17.43 12.67
C ASP A 153 17.35 -16.40 13.72
N SER A 154 18.40 -16.73 14.46
CA SER A 154 18.99 -15.89 15.50
C SER A 154 19.50 -14.54 14.98
N LYS A 155 19.87 -14.44 13.71
CA LYS A 155 20.41 -13.24 13.09
C LYS A 155 19.31 -12.26 12.67
N THR A 156 18.12 -12.75 12.36
CA THR A 156 17.02 -11.94 11.81
C THR A 156 15.91 -11.65 12.80
N ARG A 157 15.64 -12.54 13.76
CA ARG A 157 14.50 -12.47 14.69
C ARG A 157 14.32 -11.16 15.44
N THR A 158 15.43 -10.41 15.67
CA THR A 158 15.41 -9.11 16.36
C THR A 158 15.54 -7.92 15.40
N LYS A 159 15.56 -8.17 14.10
CA LYS A 159 15.74 -7.13 13.08
C LYS A 159 14.42 -6.67 12.52
N CYS A 160 14.39 -5.39 12.14
CA CYS A 160 13.32 -4.84 11.31
C CYS A 160 13.69 -4.99 9.83
N GLY A 161 12.70 -5.22 8.98
CA GLY A 161 12.93 -5.35 7.55
C GLY A 161 11.67 -5.61 6.77
N ALA A 162 11.82 -5.92 5.49
CA ALA A 162 10.72 -6.33 4.64
C ALA A 162 11.18 -7.40 3.65
N VAL A 163 10.24 -8.26 3.26
CA VAL A 163 10.44 -9.26 2.21
C VAL A 163 9.32 -9.10 1.18
N VAL A 164 9.71 -8.89 -0.07
CA VAL A 164 8.78 -8.84 -1.20
C VAL A 164 9.21 -9.90 -2.21
N VAL A 165 8.29 -10.77 -2.59
CA VAL A 165 8.49 -11.77 -3.64
C VAL A 165 7.58 -11.42 -4.80
N MET A 166 8.16 -11.23 -5.98
CA MET A 166 7.45 -10.83 -7.18
C MET A 166 7.77 -11.75 -8.36
N ASN A 167 6.76 -12.09 -9.11
CA ASN A 167 6.94 -12.72 -10.42
C ASN A 167 7.37 -11.65 -11.43
N TYR A 168 8.63 -11.68 -11.85
CA TYR A 168 9.19 -10.65 -12.76
C TYR A 168 8.58 -10.66 -14.17
N LYS A 169 7.93 -11.76 -14.58
CA LYS A 169 7.27 -11.87 -15.88
C LYS A 169 5.86 -11.28 -15.89
N THR A 170 5.10 -11.49 -14.81
CA THR A 170 3.70 -11.08 -14.72
C THR A 170 3.50 -9.81 -13.90
N GLY A 171 4.47 -9.46 -13.05
CA GLY A 171 4.35 -8.37 -12.08
C GLY A 171 3.55 -8.73 -10.83
N GLU A 172 3.05 -9.97 -10.70
CA GLU A 172 2.32 -10.42 -9.53
C GLU A 172 3.19 -10.38 -8.28
N VAL A 173 2.67 -9.77 -7.22
CA VAL A 173 3.27 -9.82 -5.88
C VAL A 173 2.81 -11.09 -5.19
N LEU A 174 3.71 -12.04 -4.98
CA LEU A 174 3.44 -13.33 -4.36
C LEU A 174 3.56 -13.30 -2.84
N ALA A 175 4.40 -12.43 -2.30
CA ALA A 175 4.48 -12.14 -0.87
C ALA A 175 4.88 -10.68 -0.64
N LEU A 176 4.28 -10.09 0.40
CA LEU A 176 4.63 -8.78 0.92
C LEU A 176 4.56 -8.86 2.45
N VAL A 177 5.71 -8.89 3.09
CA VAL A 177 5.84 -9.01 4.54
C VAL A 177 6.69 -7.87 5.05
N SER A 178 6.20 -7.15 6.06
CA SER A 178 6.95 -6.13 6.80
C SER A 178 7.15 -6.60 8.23
N LEU A 179 8.33 -6.40 8.78
CA LEU A 179 8.72 -6.88 10.11
C LEU A 179 9.17 -5.71 10.99
N PRO A 180 8.84 -5.75 12.29
CA PRO A 180 8.14 -6.81 12.99
C PRO A 180 6.66 -6.89 12.61
N VAL A 181 6.09 -8.09 12.64
CA VAL A 181 4.66 -8.33 12.54
C VAL A 181 4.01 -8.21 13.91
N TYR A 182 2.71 -7.98 13.93
CA TYR A 182 1.90 -7.98 15.15
C TYR A 182 0.54 -8.63 14.87
N ASP A 183 -0.15 -9.04 15.93
CA ASP A 183 -1.48 -9.63 15.82
C ASP A 183 -2.53 -8.52 15.62
N PRO A 184 -3.23 -8.45 14.46
CA PRO A 184 -4.25 -7.44 14.21
C PRO A 184 -5.46 -7.56 15.14
N MET A 185 -5.65 -8.71 15.79
CA MET A 185 -6.75 -8.94 16.75
C MET A 185 -6.34 -8.66 18.20
N ASN A 186 -5.07 -8.40 18.49
CA ASN A 186 -4.58 -8.13 19.85
C ASN A 186 -3.48 -7.04 19.83
N ILE A 187 -3.90 -5.80 19.69
CA ILE A 187 -3.00 -4.64 19.64
C ILE A 187 -2.85 -4.08 21.05
N THR A 188 -1.77 -4.48 21.73
CA THR A 188 -1.44 -4.05 23.08
C THR A 188 -0.79 -2.66 23.12
N ASP A 189 -0.75 -2.04 24.30
CA ASP A 189 -0.03 -0.78 24.51
C ASP A 189 1.48 -0.91 24.26
N GLU A 190 2.05 -2.09 24.50
CA GLU A 190 3.44 -2.39 24.17
C GLU A 190 3.69 -2.30 22.67
N ILE A 191 2.78 -2.83 21.84
CA ILE A 191 2.85 -2.72 20.37
C ILE A 191 2.69 -1.26 19.96
N ARG A 192 1.74 -0.51 20.55
CA ARG A 192 1.49 0.90 20.23
C ARG A 192 2.68 1.81 20.52
N ASN A 193 3.37 1.54 21.63
CA ASN A 193 4.49 2.36 22.11
C ASN A 193 5.87 1.79 21.70
N SER A 194 5.89 0.76 20.87
CA SER A 194 7.15 0.11 20.46
C SER A 194 8.04 1.04 19.63
N THR A 195 9.30 1.14 20.01
CA THR A 195 10.33 1.87 19.27
C THR A 195 10.67 1.25 17.91
N THR A 196 10.23 0.02 17.68
CA THR A 196 10.41 -0.66 16.37
C THR A 196 9.35 -0.25 15.35
N HIS A 197 8.40 0.62 15.70
CA HIS A 197 7.33 1.08 14.81
C HIS A 197 6.66 -0.07 14.02
N PRO A 198 5.96 -1.00 14.70
CA PRO A 198 5.38 -2.19 14.07
C PRO A 198 4.27 -1.87 13.06
N PHE A 199 3.62 -0.71 13.14
CA PHE A 199 2.60 -0.28 12.17
C PHE A 199 3.19 0.23 10.84
N TRP A 200 4.50 0.41 10.77
CA TRP A 200 5.16 0.93 9.59
C TRP A 200 5.32 -0.17 8.52
N ASN A 201 4.66 -0.01 7.39
CA ASN A 201 4.85 -0.93 6.26
C ASN A 201 6.18 -0.65 5.56
N ARG A 202 7.22 -1.34 5.98
CA ARG A 202 8.58 -1.15 5.47
C ARG A 202 8.74 -1.51 4.01
N ALA A 203 7.92 -2.43 3.51
CA ALA A 203 7.95 -2.80 2.10
C ALA A 203 7.54 -1.66 1.17
N LEU A 204 6.64 -0.76 1.64
CA LEU A 204 6.08 0.32 0.83
C LEU A 204 6.58 1.72 1.22
N GLN A 205 7.01 1.90 2.47
CA GLN A 205 7.27 3.23 3.03
C GLN A 205 8.74 3.47 3.38
N SER A 206 9.57 2.42 3.51
CA SER A 206 10.97 2.60 3.89
C SER A 206 11.84 2.96 2.70
N THR A 207 12.71 3.94 2.91
CA THR A 207 13.78 4.31 1.99
C THR A 207 15.09 3.81 2.57
N LEU A 208 15.71 2.82 1.94
CA LEU A 208 16.94 2.20 2.40
C LEU A 208 18.07 2.41 1.39
N PRO A 209 19.32 2.60 1.83
CA PRO A 209 20.47 2.62 0.94
C PRO A 209 20.53 1.30 0.15
N PRO A 210 20.63 1.33 -1.17
CA PRO A 210 20.57 0.12 -2.01
C PRO A 210 21.80 -0.79 -1.82
N GLY A 211 22.92 -0.24 -1.35
CA GLY A 211 24.17 -0.99 -1.21
C GLY A 211 24.58 -1.67 -2.51
N SER A 212 25.04 -2.93 -2.42
CA SER A 212 25.48 -3.72 -3.58
C SER A 212 24.41 -4.00 -4.62
N THR A 213 23.12 -3.85 -4.30
CA THR A 213 22.06 -4.00 -5.32
C THR A 213 22.10 -2.89 -6.37
N PHE A 214 22.70 -1.74 -6.05
CA PHE A 214 22.93 -0.67 -7.01
C PHE A 214 23.91 -1.03 -8.14
N LYS A 215 24.70 -2.09 -7.97
CA LYS A 215 25.60 -2.60 -9.01
C LYS A 215 24.88 -3.00 -10.30
N ILE A 216 23.61 -3.38 -10.22
CA ILE A 216 22.77 -3.65 -11.40
C ILE A 216 22.64 -2.39 -12.25
N VAL A 217 22.38 -1.24 -11.60
CA VAL A 217 22.29 0.05 -12.30
C VAL A 217 23.64 0.47 -12.87
N THR A 218 24.72 0.29 -12.09
CA THR A 218 26.08 0.58 -12.54
C THR A 218 26.49 -0.29 -13.75
N ALA A 219 26.16 -1.60 -13.70
CA ALA A 219 26.43 -2.51 -14.83
C ALA A 219 25.64 -2.12 -16.08
N ALA A 220 24.34 -1.79 -15.93
CA ALA A 220 23.53 -1.32 -17.04
C ALA A 220 24.07 -0.02 -17.66
N ALA A 221 24.52 0.92 -16.83
CA ALA A 221 25.16 2.16 -17.27
C ALA A 221 26.48 1.88 -18.01
N ALA A 222 27.31 0.96 -17.48
CA ALA A 222 28.55 0.56 -18.16
C ALA A 222 28.28 -0.06 -19.54
N LEU A 223 27.35 -1.02 -19.62
CA LEU A 223 26.97 -1.66 -20.89
C LEU A 223 26.41 -0.67 -21.91
N LYS A 224 25.73 0.39 -21.46
CA LYS A 224 25.17 1.42 -22.35
C LYS A 224 26.22 2.39 -22.85
N ASN A 225 27.22 2.75 -22.02
CA ASN A 225 28.11 3.87 -22.30
C ASN A 225 29.55 3.48 -22.65
N LEU A 226 29.97 2.22 -22.39
CA LEU A 226 31.29 1.72 -22.66
C LEU A 226 31.23 0.62 -23.74
N SER A 227 31.87 0.85 -24.87
CA SER A 227 31.87 -0.11 -25.99
C SER A 227 32.59 -1.43 -25.65
N ASP A 228 33.52 -1.38 -24.70
CA ASP A 228 34.31 -2.52 -24.23
C ASP A 228 33.89 -3.09 -22.89
N ALA A 229 32.72 -2.69 -22.36
CA ALA A 229 32.24 -3.09 -21.03
C ALA A 229 32.23 -4.61 -20.78
N GLN A 230 31.95 -5.39 -21.83
CA GLN A 230 31.90 -6.86 -21.75
C GLN A 230 33.25 -7.55 -21.83
N THR A 231 34.27 -6.89 -22.40
CA THR A 231 35.57 -7.46 -22.67
C THR A 231 36.70 -6.85 -21.83
N ARG A 232 36.41 -5.74 -21.15
CA ARG A 232 37.37 -5.03 -20.32
C ARG A 232 37.80 -5.86 -19.13
N ILE A 233 39.11 -6.05 -19.00
CA ILE A 233 39.71 -6.76 -17.87
C ILE A 233 40.06 -5.77 -16.77
N PHE A 234 39.63 -6.10 -15.55
CA PHE A 234 39.96 -5.36 -14.33
C PHE A 234 40.89 -6.19 -13.47
N THR A 235 42.01 -5.60 -13.07
CA THR A 235 42.92 -6.21 -12.09
C THR A 235 42.47 -5.82 -10.70
N CYS A 236 42.00 -6.81 -9.91
CA CYS A 236 41.63 -6.56 -8.53
C CYS A 236 42.88 -6.58 -7.62
N THR A 237 43.18 -5.42 -7.01
CA THR A 237 44.34 -5.26 -6.10
C THR A 237 43.93 -5.41 -4.65
N GLY A 238 42.66 -5.73 -4.36
CA GLY A 238 42.13 -5.88 -3.01
C GLY A 238 41.76 -4.54 -2.35
N ALA A 239 42.21 -3.41 -2.85
CA ALA A 239 41.87 -2.10 -2.36
C ALA A 239 41.90 -1.03 -3.47
N THR A 240 41.05 -0.05 -3.38
CA THR A 240 41.11 1.14 -4.27
C THR A 240 40.90 2.42 -3.47
N GLN A 241 41.44 3.53 -3.98
CA GLN A 241 41.25 4.86 -3.38
C GLN A 241 40.13 5.59 -4.12
N VAL A 242 39.10 6.05 -3.38
CA VAL A 242 38.04 6.89 -3.89
C VAL A 242 37.90 8.09 -2.97
N ASP A 243 38.05 9.30 -3.48
CA ASP A 243 37.98 10.56 -2.72
C ASP A 243 38.79 10.56 -1.42
N GLY A 244 40.02 10.03 -1.48
CA GLY A 244 40.93 9.95 -0.32
C GLY A 244 40.59 8.85 0.71
N ARG A 245 39.59 8.00 0.45
CA ARG A 245 39.24 6.86 1.30
C ARG A 245 39.63 5.54 0.62
N THR A 246 40.24 4.67 1.37
CA THR A 246 40.55 3.31 0.91
C THR A 246 39.32 2.44 1.04
N ILE A 247 38.89 1.84 -0.07
CA ILE A 247 37.80 0.85 -0.13
C ILE A 247 38.44 -0.51 -0.37
N THR A 248 38.20 -1.47 0.52
CA THR A 248 38.67 -2.86 0.46
C THR A 248 37.53 -3.84 0.24
#